data_cb77f13169deb3a12426c48f2158832e
#
_entry.id   cb77f13169deb3a12426c48f2158832e
#
_cell.length_a   1.000
_cell.length_b   1.000
_cell.length_c   1.000
_cell.angle_alpha   90.00
_cell.angle_beta   90.00
_cell.angle_gamma   90.00
#
_symmetry.space_group_name_H-M   'P 1'
#
loop_
_entity.id
_entity.type
_entity.pdbx_description
1 polymer ?
#
loop_
_entity_poly.entity_id
_entity_poly.type
_entity_poly.pdbx_seq_one_letter_code
_entity_poly.pdbx_strand_id
1 'polypeptide(L)'
;IVGTKNLEPAIEYLDVQESGCSMLCEHPNNVSKNPRYTHCEIDPSLLLGILASNIVFSNHNQSPRNTYQSAMGKQAMGIYATNFRYRMDMVSNTLWYPTQPLVMTHNSKHMNMRLIPNGSTVIIAVSSDKGYNQEDSLMFNKSSIDRGLFRSSFFRTYHVEERKNQSTGEEEQFAKPNPNNTLQLRHCSYEALSDDGFPIEGKYVNGGDAIVGKVVPMQNRKKQTTTVFDKEFRDNSTYIRNNEDGVVDTKYVSRNSDGYLFCKAKIRSERRPGIGDKFSSTCGQKGTIGMIYKAEDMPYSKDGVTPDIIMNPHAFPSRMTFGQLLESLLGIECVDKAMHGDGTPFTNISVDTIASRLEKSGYDKYGETQLYSGETGKKLTTKIFMGPTFYQRLKHMVDDKFHARSTGPMVQMTRQPSEGRSRDGGLRMGEMERDCLLSHGVSQFQKEKFMELSDNFTVFTNSEGMMCSVNKKANLVKSFSSKNDEDKGTISEHRIPYATKLFLHELQTMGIAARLQVVDENEPQN
;
A
#
# COMPACT_ATOMS: atom_id res chain seq x y z
N ILE A 1 17.09 -14.02 43.17
CA ILE A 1 18.00 -14.83 44.01
C ILE A 1 17.84 -14.37 45.46
N VAL A 2 17.19 -15.20 46.29
CA VAL A 2 17.02 -14.91 47.72
C VAL A 2 18.14 -15.66 48.48
N GLY A 3 19.18 -14.93 48.87
CA GLY A 3 20.06 -15.31 49.93
C GLY A 3 21.10 -16.36 49.61
N THR A 4 22.10 -16.04 48.80
CA THR A 4 23.39 -16.72 48.86
C THR A 4 24.47 -15.73 49.30
N LYS A 5 25.28 -16.14 50.28
CA LYS A 5 26.41 -15.36 50.84
C LYS A 5 27.59 -15.27 49.88
N ASN A 6 27.45 -15.71 48.63
CA ASN A 6 28.49 -15.68 47.61
C ASN A 6 28.20 -14.54 46.63
N LEU A 7 29.22 -13.86 46.19
CA LEU A 7 29.24 -12.73 45.23
C LEU A 7 28.81 -13.15 43.83
N GLU A 8 27.71 -13.87 43.69
CA GLU A 8 27.11 -14.16 42.39
C GLU A 8 26.31 -12.94 41.89
N PRO A 9 26.31 -12.65 40.59
CA PRO A 9 25.57 -11.53 40.06
C PRO A 9 24.09 -11.68 40.37
N ALA A 10 23.42 -10.59 40.76
CA ALA A 10 22.01 -10.59 41.13
C ALA A 10 21.11 -10.83 39.91
N ILE A 11 21.63 -10.68 38.70
CA ILE A 11 20.91 -10.85 37.42
C ILE A 11 21.53 -12.02 36.67
N GLU A 12 20.70 -12.95 36.23
CA GLU A 12 21.07 -14.12 35.45
C GLU A 12 20.27 -14.14 34.15
N TYR A 13 20.90 -14.53 33.04
CA TYR A 13 20.22 -14.73 31.75
C TYR A 13 19.86 -16.20 31.60
N LEU A 14 18.57 -16.49 31.53
CA LEU A 14 18.03 -17.83 31.32
C LEU A 14 17.62 -18.02 29.87
N ASP A 15 17.97 -19.16 29.29
CA ASP A 15 17.44 -19.58 28.02
C ASP A 15 16.03 -20.21 28.18
N VAL A 16 15.38 -20.54 27.04
CA VAL A 16 14.03 -21.11 27.04
C VAL A 16 13.96 -22.49 27.72
N GLN A 17 15.05 -23.30 27.65
CA GLN A 17 15.08 -24.62 28.24
C GLN A 17 15.33 -24.52 29.76
N GLU A 18 16.22 -23.66 30.18
CA GLU A 18 16.46 -23.37 31.59
C GLU A 18 15.25 -22.77 32.28
N SER A 19 14.53 -21.85 31.59
CA SER A 19 13.30 -21.27 32.13
C SER A 19 12.21 -22.32 32.33
N GLY A 20 12.13 -23.36 31.47
CA GLY A 20 11.22 -24.49 31.61
C GLY A 20 11.50 -25.37 32.84
N CYS A 21 12.75 -25.39 33.34
CA CYS A 21 13.19 -26.12 34.55
C CYS A 21 13.18 -25.26 35.81
N SER A 22 13.00 -23.95 35.68
CA SER A 22 13.03 -22.99 36.78
C SER A 22 11.61 -22.62 37.22
N MET A 23 11.44 -22.33 38.53
CA MET A 23 10.19 -21.80 39.04
C MET A 23 10.28 -20.29 39.14
N LEU A 24 9.72 -19.63 38.14
CA LEU A 24 9.78 -18.17 37.98
C LEU A 24 8.64 -17.48 38.75
N CYS A 25 8.99 -16.42 39.46
CA CYS A 25 8.04 -15.51 40.09
C CYS A 25 7.82 -14.31 39.15
N GLU A 26 6.59 -13.96 38.85
CA GLU A 26 6.26 -12.85 37.95
C GLU A 26 6.60 -11.47 38.54
N HIS A 27 6.40 -11.29 39.84
CA HIS A 27 6.58 -10.00 40.49
C HIS A 27 7.36 -10.10 41.77
N PRO A 28 8.34 -9.21 42.04
CA PRO A 28 9.18 -9.25 43.24
C PRO A 28 8.41 -9.33 44.56
N ASN A 29 7.25 -8.65 44.63
CA ASN A 29 6.40 -8.66 45.83
C ASN A 29 5.75 -10.02 46.13
N ASN A 30 5.76 -10.95 45.18
CA ASN A 30 5.18 -12.28 45.31
C ASN A 30 6.22 -13.36 45.68
N VAL A 31 7.50 -13.03 45.68
CA VAL A 31 8.61 -13.97 45.97
C VAL A 31 8.40 -14.67 47.30
N SER A 32 7.97 -13.95 48.32
CA SER A 32 7.74 -14.51 49.66
C SER A 32 6.53 -15.45 49.78
N LYS A 33 5.63 -15.47 48.78
CA LYS A 33 4.42 -16.29 48.81
C LYS A 33 4.68 -17.79 48.60
N ASN A 34 5.76 -18.13 47.90
CA ASN A 34 6.10 -19.52 47.65
C ASN A 34 7.62 -19.74 47.77
N PRO A 35 8.10 -20.54 48.75
CA PRO A 35 9.51 -20.79 48.95
C PRO A 35 10.17 -21.61 47.83
N ARG A 36 9.41 -22.13 46.87
CA ARG A 36 9.92 -22.90 45.72
C ARG A 36 10.37 -22.02 44.56
N TYR A 37 10.10 -20.71 44.57
CA TYR A 37 10.59 -19.84 43.53
C TYR A 37 12.13 -19.82 43.52
N THR A 38 12.69 -20.11 42.34
CA THR A 38 14.14 -20.12 42.10
C THR A 38 14.62 -18.76 41.59
N HIS A 39 13.81 -18.14 40.73
CA HIS A 39 14.11 -16.87 40.07
C HIS A 39 12.88 -15.96 40.13
N CYS A 40 13.13 -14.69 39.91
CA CYS A 40 12.08 -13.69 39.81
C CYS A 40 12.34 -12.78 38.60
N GLU A 41 11.32 -12.49 37.84
CA GLU A 41 11.40 -11.48 36.79
C GLU A 41 11.72 -10.12 37.39
N ILE A 42 12.53 -9.31 36.69
CA ILE A 42 12.86 -7.94 37.11
C ILE A 42 11.58 -7.10 37.08
N ASP A 43 10.82 -7.20 35.98
CA ASP A 43 9.50 -6.58 35.80
C ASP A 43 8.65 -7.47 34.86
N PRO A 44 7.38 -7.70 35.18
CA PRO A 44 6.49 -8.52 34.35
C PRO A 44 6.38 -8.04 32.90
N SER A 45 6.53 -6.75 32.65
CA SER A 45 6.47 -6.16 31.30
C SER A 45 7.62 -6.62 30.39
N LEU A 46 8.73 -7.11 30.95
CA LEU A 46 9.87 -7.63 30.19
C LEU A 46 9.56 -8.95 29.47
N LEU A 47 8.45 -9.61 29.79
CA LEU A 47 7.91 -10.73 29.02
C LEU A 47 7.64 -10.34 27.55
N LEU A 48 7.36 -9.07 27.30
CA LEU A 48 7.07 -8.52 25.99
C LEU A 48 8.35 -8.08 25.29
N GLY A 49 8.46 -8.37 24.00
CA GLY A 49 9.52 -7.86 23.15
C GLY A 49 9.43 -6.34 22.94
N ILE A 50 10.41 -5.77 22.26
CA ILE A 50 10.54 -4.32 22.04
C ILE A 50 9.27 -3.70 21.44
N LEU A 51 8.67 -4.33 20.44
CA LEU A 51 7.47 -3.81 19.78
C LEU A 51 6.22 -3.93 20.65
N ALA A 52 6.01 -5.10 21.25
CA ALA A 52 4.83 -5.35 22.07
C ALA A 52 4.87 -4.54 23.39
N SER A 53 6.04 -4.25 23.94
CA SER A 53 6.19 -3.43 25.14
C SER A 53 5.79 -1.95 24.98
N ASN A 54 5.60 -1.49 23.73
CA ASN A 54 5.07 -0.14 23.45
C ASN A 54 3.56 -0.08 23.41
N ILE A 55 2.89 -1.21 23.41
CA ILE A 55 1.42 -1.26 23.39
C ILE A 55 0.92 -0.90 24.78
N VAL A 56 0.10 0.15 24.85
CA VAL A 56 -0.51 0.58 26.10
C VAL A 56 -1.55 -0.42 26.57
N PHE A 57 -1.55 -0.73 27.86
CA PHE A 57 -2.49 -1.69 28.47
C PHE A 57 -2.60 -3.02 27.70
N SER A 58 -1.48 -3.57 27.24
CA SER A 58 -1.46 -4.80 26.43
C SER A 58 -2.07 -6.02 27.14
N ASN A 59 -2.00 -6.05 28.47
CA ASN A 59 -2.63 -7.08 29.31
C ASN A 59 -4.17 -6.99 29.35
N HIS A 60 -4.76 -5.86 28.94
CA HIS A 60 -6.20 -5.67 28.80
C HIS A 60 -6.71 -5.91 27.38
N ASN A 61 -5.86 -6.34 26.47
CA ASN A 61 -6.21 -6.68 25.09
C ASN A 61 -6.18 -8.20 24.87
N GLN A 62 -6.95 -8.67 23.92
CA GLN A 62 -6.82 -10.03 23.40
C GLN A 62 -5.44 -10.21 22.76
N SER A 63 -4.76 -11.31 23.03
CA SER A 63 -3.41 -11.63 22.53
C SER A 63 -3.21 -11.42 21.01
N PRO A 64 -4.12 -11.87 20.12
CA PRO A 64 -3.98 -11.62 18.68
C PRO A 64 -3.94 -10.12 18.32
N ARG A 65 -4.60 -9.27 19.10
CA ARG A 65 -4.61 -7.83 18.85
C ARG A 65 -3.25 -7.18 19.11
N ASN A 66 -2.56 -7.63 20.13
CA ASN A 66 -1.20 -7.21 20.40
C ASN A 66 -0.25 -7.65 19.28
N THR A 67 -0.44 -8.84 18.73
CA THR A 67 0.29 -9.32 17.56
C THR A 67 0.02 -8.45 16.34
N TYR A 68 -1.24 -8.12 16.05
CA TYR A 68 -1.58 -7.23 14.94
C TYR A 68 -0.99 -5.84 15.10
N GLN A 69 -1.03 -5.27 16.30
CA GLN A 69 -0.41 -3.97 16.54
C GLN A 69 1.11 -4.02 16.36
N SER A 70 1.77 -5.08 16.79
CA SER A 70 3.21 -5.27 16.57
C SER A 70 3.57 -5.32 15.09
N ALA A 71 2.67 -5.81 14.23
CA ALA A 71 2.83 -5.78 12.78
C ALA A 71 2.52 -4.40 12.19
N MET A 72 1.43 -3.74 12.63
CA MET A 72 0.96 -2.45 12.10
C MET A 72 1.84 -1.28 12.53
N GLY A 73 2.46 -1.33 13.70
CA GLY A 73 3.40 -0.30 14.16
C GLY A 73 4.58 -0.10 13.19
N LYS A 74 4.98 -1.15 12.47
CA LYS A 74 6.02 -1.11 11.42
C LYS A 74 5.54 -0.45 10.11
N GLN A 75 4.24 -0.29 9.93
CA GLN A 75 3.60 0.27 8.74
C GLN A 75 3.06 1.68 8.99
N ALA A 76 3.20 2.20 10.21
CA ALA A 76 2.73 3.52 10.59
C ALA A 76 3.64 4.61 10.02
N MET A 77 3.03 5.73 9.67
CA MET A 77 3.74 6.92 9.21
C MET A 77 4.14 7.79 10.41
N GLY A 78 5.32 8.38 10.32
CA GLY A 78 5.86 9.32 11.28
C GLY A 78 7.06 10.02 10.71
N ILE A 79 8.01 10.42 11.55
CA ILE A 79 9.32 10.89 11.11
C ILE A 79 10.30 9.72 11.31
N TYR A 80 10.56 8.97 10.25
CA TYR A 80 11.36 7.74 10.30
C TYR A 80 12.86 7.97 10.51
N ALA A 81 13.34 9.16 10.16
CA ALA A 81 14.72 9.60 10.37
C ALA A 81 14.76 11.12 10.47
N THR A 82 15.59 11.67 11.35
CA THR A 82 15.72 13.13 11.54
C THR A 82 16.30 13.84 10.30
N ASN A 83 17.10 13.12 9.52
CA ASN A 83 17.71 13.61 8.29
C ASN A 83 16.97 13.17 7.01
N PHE A 84 15.67 12.88 7.09
CA PHE A 84 14.87 12.40 5.96
C PHE A 84 14.94 13.32 4.72
N ARG A 85 15.18 14.61 4.91
CA ARG A 85 15.28 15.59 3.82
C ARG A 85 16.47 15.30 2.91
N TYR A 86 17.59 14.88 3.47
CA TYR A 86 18.83 14.61 2.72
C TYR A 86 18.94 13.17 2.24
N ARG A 87 18.13 12.26 2.75
CA ARG A 87 18.12 10.84 2.35
C ARG A 87 17.48 10.68 0.98
N MET A 88 18.06 9.79 0.19
CA MET A 88 17.56 9.39 -1.13
C MET A 88 17.00 7.96 -1.08
N ASP A 89 16.06 7.71 -0.17
CA ASP A 89 15.37 6.42 -0.06
C ASP A 89 14.43 6.23 -1.26
N MET A 90 14.26 5.00 -1.74
CA MET A 90 13.42 4.71 -2.91
C MET A 90 11.97 5.14 -2.70
N VAL A 91 11.42 4.85 -1.53
CA VAL A 91 10.07 5.26 -1.12
C VAL A 91 10.09 5.60 0.36
N SER A 92 9.51 6.72 0.72
CA SER A 92 9.33 7.10 2.12
C SER A 92 8.05 7.92 2.33
N ASN A 93 7.49 7.80 3.52
CA ASN A 93 6.33 8.57 3.96
C ASN A 93 6.68 9.33 5.22
N THR A 94 6.36 10.60 5.30
CA THR A 94 6.53 11.41 6.50
C THR A 94 5.22 12.08 6.88
N LEU A 95 4.90 12.04 8.17
CA LEU A 95 3.72 12.72 8.70
C LEU A 95 4.06 14.19 8.98
N TRP A 96 3.15 15.12 8.63
CA TRP A 96 3.45 16.55 8.77
C TRP A 96 3.40 17.03 10.22
N TYR A 97 2.40 16.61 10.97
CA TYR A 97 2.15 17.06 12.33
C TYR A 97 2.00 15.89 13.30
N PRO A 98 3.05 15.07 13.48
CA PRO A 98 3.00 14.00 14.45
C PRO A 98 2.96 14.59 15.87
N THR A 99 2.14 13.99 16.74
CA THR A 99 2.06 14.39 18.14
C THR A 99 2.53 13.27 19.06
N GLN A 100 2.95 13.64 20.25
CA GLN A 100 3.30 12.66 21.28
C GLN A 100 2.01 11.99 21.80
N PRO A 101 2.04 10.69 22.08
CA PRO A 101 0.92 10.04 22.75
C PRO A 101 0.78 10.58 24.19
N LEU A 102 -0.47 10.74 24.66
CA LEU A 102 -0.76 11.14 26.02
C LEU A 102 -0.46 10.03 27.02
N VAL A 103 -0.78 8.80 26.63
CA VAL A 103 -0.53 7.59 27.43
C VAL A 103 0.58 6.80 26.79
N MET A 104 1.60 6.46 27.56
CA MET A 104 2.79 5.75 27.09
C MET A 104 3.20 4.67 28.07
N THR A 105 3.88 3.65 27.56
CA THR A 105 4.55 2.67 28.43
C THR A 105 5.89 3.18 28.91
N HIS A 106 6.40 2.62 29.98
CA HIS A 106 7.72 2.98 30.49
C HIS A 106 8.82 2.75 29.43
N ASN A 107 8.73 1.66 28.68
CA ASN A 107 9.70 1.33 27.63
C ASN A 107 9.69 2.32 26.46
N SER A 108 8.56 2.93 26.13
CA SER A 108 8.48 3.91 25.04
C SER A 108 9.34 5.16 25.28
N LYS A 109 9.66 5.47 26.53
CA LYS A 109 10.58 6.55 26.91
C LYS A 109 12.02 6.23 26.46
N HIS A 110 12.43 4.98 26.63
CA HIS A 110 13.77 4.51 26.24
C HIS A 110 13.92 4.41 24.72
N MET A 111 12.83 4.19 23.99
CA MET A 111 12.82 4.14 22.54
C MET A 111 12.70 5.53 21.87
N ASN A 112 12.75 6.60 22.64
CA ASN A 112 12.63 7.98 22.14
C ASN A 112 11.37 8.26 21.32
N MET A 113 10.28 7.55 21.55
CA MET A 113 9.02 7.77 20.83
C MET A 113 8.44 9.19 21.05
N ARG A 114 8.93 9.90 22.07
CA ARG A 114 8.61 11.31 22.25
C ARG A 114 9.25 12.22 21.22
N LEU A 115 10.45 11.88 20.74
CA LEU A 115 11.20 12.71 19.79
C LEU A 115 10.80 12.43 18.34
N ILE A 116 10.41 11.19 18.03
CA ILE A 116 10.02 10.73 16.69
C ILE A 116 8.67 10.02 16.73
N PRO A 117 7.58 10.73 17.03
CA PRO A 117 6.26 10.12 17.11
C PRO A 117 5.79 9.60 15.74
N ASN A 118 5.01 8.52 15.76
CA ASN A 118 4.51 7.84 14.57
C ASN A 118 2.99 7.91 14.39
N GLY A 119 2.38 8.96 14.88
CA GLY A 119 0.95 9.16 14.80
C GLY A 119 0.51 10.49 15.40
N SER A 120 -0.76 10.60 15.70
CA SER A 120 -1.36 11.78 16.32
C SER A 120 -2.40 11.40 17.34
N THR A 121 -2.51 12.19 18.40
CA THR A 121 -3.61 12.08 19.36
C THR A 121 -4.85 12.75 18.76
N VAL A 122 -5.96 12.03 18.77
CA VAL A 122 -7.25 12.45 18.21
C VAL A 122 -8.36 12.27 19.23
N ILE A 123 -9.40 13.07 19.15
CA ILE A 123 -10.61 12.91 19.97
C ILE A 123 -11.52 11.91 19.26
N ILE A 124 -11.78 10.79 19.92
CA ILE A 124 -12.64 9.72 19.39
C ILE A 124 -13.97 9.72 20.13
N ALA A 125 -15.05 9.61 19.38
CA ALA A 125 -16.36 9.26 19.89
C ALA A 125 -16.71 7.82 19.51
N VAL A 126 -17.17 7.02 20.48
CA VAL A 126 -17.57 5.63 20.25
C VAL A 126 -19.08 5.59 20.09
N SER A 127 -19.54 5.64 18.85
CA SER A 127 -20.94 5.63 18.49
C SER A 127 -21.15 5.06 17.09
N SER A 128 -22.25 4.36 16.86
CA SER A 128 -22.73 4.14 15.51
C SER A 128 -23.38 5.41 14.99
N ASP A 129 -22.98 5.91 13.84
CA ASP A 129 -23.56 7.09 13.24
C ASP A 129 -23.88 6.85 11.76
N LYS A 130 -25.14 7.00 11.38
CA LYS A 130 -25.67 6.93 10.00
C LYS A 130 -25.25 5.71 9.18
N GLY A 131 -24.61 4.71 9.80
CA GLY A 131 -24.16 3.49 9.14
C GLY A 131 -22.85 3.60 8.36
N TYR A 132 -22.16 4.75 8.37
CA TYR A 132 -20.91 4.93 7.62
C TYR A 132 -19.66 4.43 8.36
N ASN A 133 -19.80 3.97 9.58
CA ASN A 133 -18.72 3.38 10.37
C ASN A 133 -18.94 1.88 10.71
N GLN A 134 -19.70 1.17 9.88
CA GLN A 134 -19.90 -0.29 10.04
C GLN A 134 -18.64 -1.05 9.59
N GLU A 135 -18.49 -2.27 10.12
CA GLU A 135 -17.44 -3.24 9.73
C GLU A 135 -16.03 -2.63 9.61
N ASP A 136 -15.50 -2.07 10.70
CA ASP A 136 -14.18 -1.45 10.78
C ASP A 136 -14.00 -0.13 10.03
N SER A 137 -15.08 0.47 9.57
CA SER A 137 -15.03 1.80 9.00
C SER A 137 -14.99 2.87 10.09
N LEU A 138 -14.31 3.96 9.77
CA LEU A 138 -14.17 5.15 10.61
C LEU A 138 -14.79 6.34 9.91
N MET A 139 -15.43 7.23 10.67
CA MET A 139 -15.87 8.51 10.13
C MET A 139 -14.90 9.59 10.60
N PHE A 140 -14.42 10.39 9.67
CA PHE A 140 -13.45 11.46 9.94
C PHE A 140 -14.10 12.85 9.82
N ASN A 141 -13.61 13.77 10.63
CA ASN A 141 -13.97 15.18 10.56
C ASN A 141 -13.16 15.87 9.46
N LYS A 142 -13.87 16.43 8.45
CA LYS A 142 -13.25 17.17 7.35
C LYS A 142 -12.43 18.37 7.83
N SER A 143 -12.96 19.14 8.77
CA SER A 143 -12.25 20.32 9.27
C SER A 143 -10.94 19.97 9.97
N SER A 144 -10.86 18.81 10.64
CA SER A 144 -9.61 18.31 11.22
C SER A 144 -8.61 17.93 10.15
N ILE A 145 -9.06 17.27 9.07
CA ILE A 145 -8.21 16.96 7.90
C ILE A 145 -7.72 18.24 7.22
N ASP A 146 -8.59 19.21 7.02
CA ASP A 146 -8.23 20.48 6.38
C ASP A 146 -7.23 21.28 7.21
N ARG A 147 -7.29 21.19 8.55
CA ARG A 147 -6.29 21.73 9.46
C ARG A 147 -4.97 20.96 9.49
N GLY A 148 -4.87 19.82 8.81
CA GLY A 148 -3.64 19.06 8.64
C GLY A 148 -3.57 17.74 9.43
N LEU A 149 -4.67 17.29 10.04
CA LEU A 149 -4.69 16.00 10.73
C LEU A 149 -4.30 14.87 9.76
N PHE A 150 -3.28 14.09 10.12
CA PHE A 150 -2.73 12.98 9.35
C PHE A 150 -2.29 13.32 7.91
N ARG A 151 -2.07 14.58 7.60
CA ARG A 151 -1.46 14.98 6.33
C ARG A 151 -0.04 14.44 6.25
N SER A 152 0.34 13.89 5.10
CA SER A 152 1.66 13.28 4.90
C SER A 152 2.30 13.70 3.59
N SER A 153 3.61 13.60 3.53
CA SER A 153 4.38 13.69 2.28
C SER A 153 4.84 12.30 1.88
N PHE A 154 4.61 11.97 0.64
CA PHE A 154 5.13 10.79 -0.02
C PHE A 154 6.35 11.19 -0.85
N PHE A 155 7.45 10.49 -0.68
CA PHE A 155 8.66 10.68 -1.44
C PHE A 155 8.97 9.44 -2.26
N ARG A 156 9.31 9.66 -3.53
CA ARG A 156 9.86 8.64 -4.41
C ARG A 156 11.14 9.13 -5.04
N THR A 157 12.17 8.31 -5.00
CA THR A 157 13.45 8.60 -5.65
C THR A 157 13.61 7.70 -6.87
N TYR A 158 13.83 8.34 -8.02
CA TYR A 158 14.22 7.68 -9.26
C TYR A 158 15.73 7.66 -9.34
N HIS A 159 16.31 6.49 -9.56
CA HIS A 159 17.74 6.32 -9.77
C HIS A 159 17.99 5.91 -11.22
N VAL A 160 18.78 6.71 -11.91
CA VAL A 160 19.12 6.54 -13.32
C VAL A 160 20.63 6.70 -13.48
N GLU A 161 21.25 5.82 -14.21
CA GLU A 161 22.69 5.85 -14.52
C GLU A 161 22.89 5.74 -16.02
N GLU A 162 24.01 6.31 -16.51
CA GLU A 162 24.48 6.06 -17.86
C GLU A 162 25.04 4.64 -17.95
N ARG A 163 24.70 3.94 -19.00
CA ARG A 163 25.19 2.59 -19.25
C ARG A 163 25.78 2.48 -20.65
N LYS A 164 26.83 1.69 -20.76
CA LYS A 164 27.39 1.29 -22.05
C LYS A 164 26.87 -0.09 -22.44
N ASN A 165 26.27 -0.18 -23.60
CA ASN A 165 25.88 -1.47 -24.16
C ASN A 165 27.13 -2.18 -24.70
N GLN A 166 27.54 -3.26 -24.05
CA GLN A 166 28.75 -4.00 -24.44
C GLN A 166 28.66 -4.63 -25.82
N SER A 167 27.45 -4.98 -26.30
CA SER A 167 27.25 -5.62 -27.59
C SER A 167 27.26 -4.65 -28.77
N THR A 168 26.71 -3.43 -28.59
CA THR A 168 26.63 -2.43 -29.66
C THR A 168 27.68 -1.33 -29.52
N GLY A 169 28.32 -1.20 -28.36
CA GLY A 169 29.27 -0.14 -28.06
C GLY A 169 28.64 1.23 -27.86
N GLU A 170 27.30 1.32 -27.87
CA GLU A 170 26.55 2.55 -27.67
C GLU A 170 26.61 2.99 -26.20
N GLU A 171 26.94 4.23 -25.95
CA GLU A 171 26.97 4.83 -24.62
C GLU A 171 25.75 5.73 -24.44
N GLU A 172 25.00 5.51 -23.37
CA GLU A 172 23.90 6.36 -22.97
C GLU A 172 24.45 7.70 -22.44
N GLN A 173 23.77 8.81 -22.73
CA GLN A 173 24.15 10.14 -22.28
C GLN A 173 22.97 10.88 -21.69
N PHE A 174 23.19 11.59 -20.60
CA PHE A 174 22.18 12.50 -20.06
C PHE A 174 22.09 13.73 -20.96
N ALA A 175 20.92 13.97 -21.50
CA ALA A 175 20.58 15.15 -22.26
C ALA A 175 19.05 15.30 -22.36
N LYS A 176 18.59 16.51 -22.54
CA LYS A 176 17.18 16.78 -22.86
C LYS A 176 16.91 16.33 -24.30
N PRO A 177 16.00 15.38 -24.55
CA PRO A 177 15.67 14.94 -25.89
C PRO A 177 15.12 16.09 -26.75
N ASN A 178 15.71 16.31 -27.92
CA ASN A 178 15.25 17.31 -28.87
C ASN A 178 14.33 16.64 -29.91
N PRO A 179 13.10 17.11 -30.12
CA PRO A 179 12.16 16.54 -31.08
C PRO A 179 12.70 16.42 -32.51
N ASN A 180 13.62 17.31 -32.88
CA ASN A 180 14.17 17.32 -34.25
C ASN A 180 15.18 16.19 -34.48
N ASN A 181 16.00 15.84 -33.47
CA ASN A 181 17.12 14.90 -33.61
C ASN A 181 16.89 13.54 -32.93
N THR A 182 15.78 13.38 -32.21
CA THR A 182 15.52 12.17 -31.39
C THR A 182 14.34 11.37 -31.94
N LEU A 183 14.54 10.04 -32.04
CA LEU A 183 13.49 9.09 -32.38
C LEU A 183 12.78 8.57 -31.13
N GLN A 184 11.55 8.08 -31.33
CA GLN A 184 10.76 7.40 -30.30
C GLN A 184 10.43 8.24 -29.06
N LEU A 185 10.33 9.56 -29.23
CA LEU A 185 9.82 10.45 -28.19
C LEU A 185 8.40 10.05 -27.79
N ARG A 186 8.14 10.03 -26.49
CA ARG A 186 6.78 9.87 -25.96
C ARG A 186 6.02 11.18 -26.02
N HIS A 187 4.68 11.08 -26.14
CA HIS A 187 3.79 12.22 -26.03
C HIS A 187 3.61 12.61 -24.54
N CYS A 188 4.61 13.28 -23.98
CA CYS A 188 4.64 13.77 -22.59
C CYS A 188 5.42 15.08 -22.51
N SER A 189 5.38 15.74 -21.35
CA SER A 189 6.12 16.96 -21.11
C SER A 189 7.59 16.66 -20.77
N TYR A 190 8.50 17.41 -21.39
CA TYR A 190 9.94 17.44 -21.08
C TYR A 190 10.37 18.78 -20.46
N GLU A 191 9.40 19.61 -20.04
CA GLU A 191 9.67 20.96 -19.51
C GLU A 191 10.33 20.96 -18.14
N ALA A 192 10.17 19.86 -17.39
CA ALA A 192 10.80 19.70 -16.09
C ALA A 192 12.30 19.39 -16.17
N LEU A 193 12.84 19.19 -17.37
CA LEU A 193 14.25 18.88 -17.61
C LEU A 193 15.05 20.14 -17.96
N SER A 194 16.26 20.27 -17.40
CA SER A 194 17.30 21.19 -17.86
C SER A 194 17.90 20.70 -19.18
N ASP A 195 18.68 21.53 -19.85
CA ASP A 195 19.33 21.15 -21.10
C ASP A 195 20.29 19.96 -20.94
N ASP A 196 20.88 19.80 -19.76
CA ASP A 196 21.71 18.64 -19.38
C ASP A 196 20.92 17.35 -19.12
N GLY A 197 19.60 17.35 -19.26
CA GLY A 197 18.74 16.20 -19.01
C GLY A 197 18.40 15.93 -17.53
N PHE A 198 18.83 16.79 -16.61
CA PHE A 198 18.51 16.62 -15.19
C PHE A 198 17.22 17.37 -14.80
N PRO A 199 16.48 16.88 -13.78
CA PRO A 199 15.29 17.54 -13.33
C PRO A 199 15.56 18.91 -12.72
N ILE A 200 14.63 19.85 -12.90
CA ILE A 200 14.67 21.18 -12.30
C ILE A 200 13.93 21.12 -10.96
N GLU A 201 14.63 21.44 -9.87
CA GLU A 201 14.05 21.46 -8.52
C GLU A 201 12.91 22.48 -8.40
N GLY A 202 11.88 22.15 -7.66
CA GLY A 202 10.69 22.98 -7.46
C GLY A 202 9.65 22.92 -8.59
N LYS A 203 9.93 22.26 -9.73
CA LYS A 203 8.92 22.08 -10.78
C LYS A 203 7.94 20.96 -10.43
N TYR A 204 6.69 21.21 -10.75
CA TYR A 204 5.63 20.21 -10.68
C TYR A 204 5.67 19.33 -11.92
N VAL A 205 5.46 18.03 -11.73
CA VAL A 205 5.50 16.99 -12.75
C VAL A 205 4.28 16.06 -12.61
N ASN A 206 3.65 15.75 -13.74
CA ASN A 206 2.50 14.86 -13.79
C ASN A 206 2.92 13.43 -14.10
N GLY A 207 1.98 12.51 -13.89
CA GLY A 207 2.17 11.11 -14.28
C GLY A 207 2.47 10.97 -15.77
N GLY A 208 3.54 10.22 -16.09
CA GLY A 208 3.99 10.01 -17.45
C GLY A 208 4.99 11.05 -17.98
N ASP A 209 5.22 12.18 -17.30
CA ASP A 209 6.21 13.18 -17.70
C ASP A 209 7.65 12.65 -17.52
N ALA A 210 8.57 13.21 -18.30
CA ALA A 210 9.98 12.88 -18.21
C ALA A 210 10.61 13.51 -16.97
N ILE A 211 11.24 12.68 -16.12
CA ILE A 211 11.92 13.12 -14.89
C ILE A 211 13.44 13.17 -15.05
N VAL A 212 14.02 12.27 -15.85
CA VAL A 212 15.44 12.30 -16.22
C VAL A 212 15.55 12.05 -17.70
N GLY A 213 16.11 13.02 -18.42
CA GLY A 213 16.36 12.93 -19.86
C GLY A 213 17.62 12.13 -20.14
N LYS A 214 17.49 11.10 -20.98
CA LYS A 214 18.60 10.26 -21.42
C LYS A 214 18.43 9.90 -22.87
N VAL A 215 19.48 10.02 -23.65
CA VAL A 215 19.50 9.70 -25.07
C VAL A 215 20.59 8.65 -25.39
N VAL A 216 20.34 7.87 -26.40
CA VAL A 216 21.28 6.88 -26.92
C VAL A 216 21.64 7.24 -28.35
N PRO A 217 22.93 7.47 -28.68
CA PRO A 217 23.34 7.72 -30.05
C PRO A 217 23.14 6.47 -30.89
N MET A 218 22.57 6.61 -32.08
CA MET A 218 22.37 5.50 -33.01
C MET A 218 23.52 5.45 -34.01
N GLN A 219 24.16 4.29 -34.15
CA GLN A 219 25.15 4.07 -35.20
C GLN A 219 24.42 3.97 -36.55
N ASN A 220 24.62 4.95 -37.42
CA ASN A 220 24.15 4.92 -38.80
C ASN A 220 24.86 3.81 -39.60
N ARG A 221 24.27 2.63 -39.65
CA ARG A 221 24.82 1.48 -40.39
C ARG A 221 24.70 1.58 -41.92
N LYS A 222 24.01 2.56 -42.49
CA LYS A 222 23.97 2.81 -43.94
C LYS A 222 23.66 4.26 -44.28
N LYS A 223 24.68 5.04 -44.65
CA LYS A 223 24.51 6.21 -45.50
C LYS A 223 24.21 5.75 -46.91
N GLN A 224 22.98 5.39 -47.23
CA GLN A 224 22.48 5.29 -48.59
C GLN A 224 20.98 5.50 -48.59
N THR A 225 20.63 6.62 -49.09
CA THR A 225 19.37 7.22 -49.53
C THR A 225 18.97 8.46 -48.75
N THR A 226 19.23 9.56 -49.40
CA THR A 226 18.68 10.89 -49.12
C THR A 226 17.16 10.83 -49.13
N THR A 227 16.54 10.90 -47.98
CA THR A 227 15.26 11.58 -47.76
C THR A 227 14.90 11.56 -46.26
N VAL A 228 14.79 12.79 -45.73
CA VAL A 228 13.98 13.17 -44.55
C VAL A 228 14.42 12.59 -43.20
N PHE A 229 15.08 13.46 -42.41
CA PHE A 229 15.40 13.36 -40.97
C PHE A 229 16.51 12.35 -40.61
N ASP A 230 17.74 12.81 -40.66
CA ASP A 230 18.88 12.21 -39.94
C ASP A 230 18.68 12.40 -38.41
N LYS A 231 17.83 11.58 -37.82
CA LYS A 231 17.72 11.50 -36.36
C LYS A 231 18.89 10.68 -35.82
N GLU A 232 19.71 11.34 -35.01
CA GLU A 232 20.96 10.79 -34.51
C GLU A 232 20.81 10.05 -33.19
N PHE A 233 19.74 10.34 -32.45
CA PHE A 233 19.50 9.84 -31.10
C PHE A 233 18.18 9.07 -30.99
N ARG A 234 18.13 8.16 -30.03
CA ARG A 234 16.92 7.49 -29.57
C ARG A 234 16.66 7.90 -28.13
N ASP A 235 15.39 8.20 -27.79
CA ASP A 235 14.97 8.51 -26.44
C ASP A 235 15.01 7.27 -25.53
N ASN A 236 15.70 7.40 -24.40
CA ASN A 236 15.75 6.43 -23.31
C ASN A 236 15.54 7.12 -21.96
N SER A 237 14.75 8.19 -21.95
CA SER A 237 14.42 8.96 -20.76
C SER A 237 13.64 8.15 -19.77
N THR A 238 13.76 8.50 -18.50
CA THR A 238 12.99 7.91 -17.42
C THR A 238 11.76 8.77 -17.13
N TYR A 239 10.60 8.13 -17.06
CA TYR A 239 9.31 8.76 -16.88
C TYR A 239 8.74 8.46 -15.51
N ILE A 240 7.95 9.41 -14.99
CA ILE A 240 7.17 9.23 -13.78
C ILE A 240 6.09 8.18 -14.04
N ARG A 241 5.73 7.42 -13.03
CA ARG A 241 4.62 6.48 -13.12
C ARG A 241 3.32 7.21 -13.41
N ASN A 242 2.47 6.67 -14.27
CA ASN A 242 1.24 7.31 -14.75
C ASN A 242 0.27 7.77 -13.65
N ASN A 243 0.34 7.16 -12.48
CA ASN A 243 -0.55 7.41 -11.35
C ASN A 243 0.17 8.11 -10.18
N GLU A 244 1.32 8.70 -10.43
CA GLU A 244 2.07 9.50 -9.47
C GLU A 244 2.29 10.90 -10.05
N ASP A 245 2.16 11.90 -9.21
CA ASP A 245 2.42 13.29 -9.52
C ASP A 245 3.13 13.96 -8.33
N GLY A 246 3.69 15.11 -8.53
CA GLY A 246 4.32 15.83 -7.44
C GLY A 246 5.31 16.89 -7.87
N VAL A 247 6.05 17.40 -6.92
CA VAL A 247 7.09 18.42 -7.12
C VAL A 247 8.46 17.76 -7.02
N VAL A 248 9.36 18.11 -7.91
CA VAL A 248 10.78 17.72 -7.80
C VAL A 248 11.36 18.38 -6.54
N ASP A 249 11.68 17.59 -5.54
CA ASP A 249 12.17 18.05 -4.24
C ASP A 249 13.68 18.36 -4.30
N THR A 250 14.47 17.36 -4.62
CA THR A 250 15.93 17.47 -4.74
C THR A 250 16.46 16.50 -5.78
N LYS A 251 17.61 16.86 -6.35
CA LYS A 251 18.40 15.99 -7.22
C LYS A 251 19.79 15.77 -6.65
N TYR A 252 20.34 14.61 -6.92
CA TYR A 252 21.73 14.28 -6.60
C TYR A 252 22.39 13.69 -7.83
N VAL A 253 23.45 14.31 -8.30
CA VAL A 253 24.23 13.86 -9.48
C VAL A 253 25.64 13.56 -9.02
N SER A 254 26.15 12.39 -9.35
CA SER A 254 27.50 11.96 -9.03
C SER A 254 27.97 10.90 -10.01
N ARG A 255 29.18 10.41 -9.84
CA ARG A 255 29.75 9.30 -10.62
C ARG A 255 29.83 8.04 -9.75
N ASN A 256 29.53 6.90 -10.34
CA ASN A 256 29.71 5.61 -9.67
C ASN A 256 31.19 5.18 -9.68
N SER A 257 31.49 4.01 -9.09
CA SER A 257 32.85 3.44 -9.06
C SER A 257 33.45 3.20 -10.45
N ASP A 258 32.61 2.97 -11.46
CA ASP A 258 33.00 2.70 -12.84
C ASP A 258 33.16 3.97 -13.67
N GLY A 259 32.98 5.15 -13.06
CA GLY A 259 33.13 6.45 -13.69
C GLY A 259 31.89 6.96 -14.44
N TYR A 260 30.80 6.18 -14.51
CA TYR A 260 29.55 6.60 -15.15
C TYR A 260 28.78 7.60 -14.28
N LEU A 261 28.15 8.57 -14.94
CA LEU A 261 27.26 9.52 -14.29
C LEU A 261 25.97 8.81 -13.86
N PHE A 262 25.50 9.16 -12.66
CA PHE A 262 24.17 8.77 -12.21
C PHE A 262 23.43 9.95 -11.61
N CYS A 263 22.13 9.93 -11.75
CA CYS A 263 21.21 10.91 -11.18
C CYS A 263 20.20 10.21 -10.27
N LYS A 264 20.02 10.76 -9.06
CA LYS A 264 18.90 10.43 -8.18
C LYS A 264 17.98 11.63 -8.11
N ALA A 265 16.76 11.47 -8.57
CA ALA A 265 15.73 12.51 -8.57
C ALA A 265 14.64 12.15 -7.55
N LYS A 266 14.45 12.99 -6.54
CA LYS A 266 13.46 12.80 -5.49
C LYS A 266 12.24 13.66 -5.79
N ILE A 267 11.07 13.01 -5.87
CA ILE A 267 9.77 13.65 -6.06
C ILE A 267 9.02 13.62 -4.75
N ARG A 268 8.33 14.69 -4.43
CA ARG A 268 7.48 14.84 -3.26
C ARG A 268 6.04 15.09 -3.69
N SER A 269 5.11 14.29 -3.19
CA SER A 269 3.67 14.52 -3.30
C SER A 269 3.04 14.66 -1.92
N GLU A 270 2.02 15.51 -1.84
CA GLU A 270 1.20 15.67 -0.64
C GLU A 270 0.07 14.65 -0.66
N ARG A 271 -0.11 13.95 0.45
CA ARG A 271 -1.17 12.95 0.64
C ARG A 271 -2.07 13.36 1.79
N ARG A 272 -3.28 13.81 1.48
CA ARG A 272 -4.34 14.05 2.47
C ARG A 272 -5.09 12.76 2.76
N PRO A 273 -5.61 12.56 3.99
CA PRO A 273 -6.49 11.44 4.26
C PRO A 273 -7.70 11.43 3.35
N GLY A 274 -7.95 10.29 2.71
CA GLY A 274 -9.06 10.05 1.80
C GLY A 274 -9.89 8.84 2.22
N ILE A 275 -11.10 8.71 1.66
CA ILE A 275 -11.96 7.54 1.88
C ILE A 275 -11.21 6.29 1.39
N GLY A 276 -11.15 5.27 2.26
CA GLY A 276 -10.44 4.03 2.01
C GLY A 276 -9.01 3.97 2.57
N ASP A 277 -8.45 5.08 3.03
CA ASP A 277 -7.15 5.08 3.71
C ASP A 277 -7.23 4.36 5.05
N LYS A 278 -6.15 3.67 5.42
CA LYS A 278 -6.10 2.79 6.57
C LYS A 278 -5.45 3.44 7.77
N PHE A 279 -6.13 3.32 8.91
CA PHE A 279 -5.70 3.81 10.21
C PHE A 279 -5.73 2.70 11.26
N SER A 280 -5.03 2.89 12.35
CA SER A 280 -5.00 1.95 13.46
C SER A 280 -4.77 2.67 14.78
N SER A 281 -5.43 2.21 15.84
CA SER A 281 -5.03 2.56 17.21
C SER A 281 -3.81 1.74 17.64
N THR A 282 -3.21 2.08 18.78
CA THR A 282 -2.11 1.32 19.40
C THR A 282 -2.53 -0.05 19.95
N CYS A 283 -3.83 -0.36 19.97
CA CYS A 283 -4.39 -1.62 20.47
C CYS A 283 -4.81 -2.60 19.36
N GLY A 284 -4.34 -2.41 18.12
CA GLY A 284 -4.64 -3.33 17.03
C GLY A 284 -6.04 -3.17 16.41
N GLN A 285 -6.72 -2.06 16.67
CA GLN A 285 -7.98 -1.70 16.03
C GLN A 285 -7.71 -0.98 14.71
N LYS A 286 -7.54 -1.76 13.65
CA LYS A 286 -7.40 -1.22 12.30
C LYS A 286 -8.76 -0.86 11.72
N GLY A 287 -8.81 0.23 10.98
CA GLY A 287 -10.01 0.64 10.26
C GLY A 287 -9.69 1.48 9.04
N THR A 288 -10.65 1.59 8.13
CA THR A 288 -10.56 2.42 6.93
C THR A 288 -11.53 3.60 7.04
N ILE A 289 -11.21 4.71 6.40
CA ILE A 289 -12.16 5.83 6.34
C ILE A 289 -13.35 5.41 5.48
N GLY A 290 -14.54 5.36 6.09
CA GLY A 290 -15.80 5.11 5.38
C GLY A 290 -16.47 6.38 4.87
N MET A 291 -16.33 7.48 5.62
CA MET A 291 -16.88 8.78 5.24
C MET A 291 -16.10 9.92 5.90
N ILE A 292 -16.07 11.05 5.24
CA ILE A 292 -15.51 12.30 5.75
C ILE A 292 -16.66 13.31 5.86
N TYR A 293 -17.00 13.69 7.09
CA TYR A 293 -18.08 14.64 7.39
C TYR A 293 -17.52 16.02 7.68
N LYS A 294 -18.27 17.05 7.32
CA LYS A 294 -17.99 18.42 7.75
C LYS A 294 -18.21 18.57 9.27
N ALA A 295 -17.46 19.45 9.90
CA ALA A 295 -17.58 19.68 11.35
C ALA A 295 -18.99 20.15 11.76
N GLU A 296 -19.67 20.88 10.90
CA GLU A 296 -21.05 21.37 11.11
C GLU A 296 -22.08 20.23 11.23
N ASP A 297 -21.85 19.12 10.51
CA ASP A 297 -22.73 17.95 10.51
C ASP A 297 -22.35 16.90 11.56
N MET A 298 -21.17 17.07 12.20
CA MET A 298 -20.67 16.18 13.24
C MET A 298 -21.40 16.42 14.58
N PRO A 299 -21.57 15.37 15.39
CA PRO A 299 -22.06 15.56 16.77
C PRO A 299 -21.06 16.39 17.58
N TYR A 300 -21.56 17.23 18.48
CA TYR A 300 -20.74 18.10 19.31
C TYR A 300 -21.18 18.06 20.78
N SER A 301 -20.23 18.32 21.68
CA SER A 301 -20.49 18.41 23.13
C SER A 301 -21.08 19.77 23.52
N LYS A 302 -21.56 19.87 24.76
CA LYS A 302 -22.03 21.14 25.35
C LYS A 302 -20.96 22.24 25.26
N ASP A 303 -19.68 21.86 25.35
CA ASP A 303 -18.54 22.78 25.33
C ASP A 303 -18.05 23.08 23.90
N GLY A 304 -18.78 22.65 22.88
CA GLY A 304 -18.46 22.89 21.48
C GLY A 304 -17.36 21.95 20.91
N VAL A 305 -16.96 20.92 21.65
CA VAL A 305 -15.94 19.96 21.16
C VAL A 305 -16.61 18.99 20.19
N THR A 306 -16.08 18.92 18.97
CA THR A 306 -16.44 17.94 17.94
C THR A 306 -15.39 16.83 17.88
N PRO A 307 -15.77 15.54 17.77
CA PRO A 307 -14.79 14.48 17.62
C PRO A 307 -14.06 14.58 16.27
N ASP A 308 -12.82 14.12 16.24
CA ASP A 308 -12.04 13.98 15.01
C ASP A 308 -12.41 12.70 14.27
N ILE A 309 -12.70 11.65 15.04
CA ILE A 309 -13.03 10.31 14.54
C ILE A 309 -14.24 9.77 15.29
N ILE A 310 -15.18 9.18 14.55
CA ILE A 310 -16.28 8.40 15.15
C ILE A 310 -16.07 6.93 14.81
N MET A 311 -16.02 6.10 15.83
CA MET A 311 -15.77 4.67 15.74
C MET A 311 -16.99 3.86 16.16
N ASN A 312 -17.26 2.75 15.50
CA ASN A 312 -18.37 1.88 15.83
C ASN A 312 -18.11 1.11 17.14
N PRO A 313 -19.05 1.12 18.11
CA PRO A 313 -18.94 0.38 19.36
C PRO A 313 -18.89 -1.15 19.15
N HIS A 314 -19.48 -1.68 18.08
CA HIS A 314 -19.45 -3.12 17.76
C HIS A 314 -18.03 -3.66 17.46
N ALA A 315 -17.05 -2.79 17.27
CA ALA A 315 -15.66 -3.20 17.11
C ALA A 315 -15.01 -3.72 18.41
N PHE A 316 -15.57 -3.42 19.59
CA PHE A 316 -14.96 -3.78 20.88
C PHE A 316 -15.34 -5.18 21.41
N PRO A 317 -16.60 -5.62 21.42
CA PRO A 317 -16.97 -6.86 22.09
C PRO A 317 -16.26 -8.09 21.53
N SER A 318 -16.24 -8.26 20.22
CA SER A 318 -15.62 -9.42 19.55
C SER A 318 -14.10 -9.41 19.63
N ARG A 319 -13.50 -8.24 19.74
CA ARG A 319 -12.03 -8.07 19.73
C ARG A 319 -11.43 -7.92 21.11
N MET A 320 -12.25 -7.58 22.08
CA MET A 320 -11.82 -7.41 23.48
C MET A 320 -10.62 -6.47 23.63
N THR A 321 -10.60 -5.35 22.88
CA THR A 321 -9.53 -4.35 22.92
C THR A 321 -9.82 -3.28 23.97
N PHE A 322 -10.00 -3.69 25.20
CA PHE A 322 -10.33 -2.79 26.30
C PHE A 322 -9.20 -1.82 26.64
N GLY A 323 -7.96 -2.15 26.28
CA GLY A 323 -6.81 -1.25 26.44
C GLY A 323 -7.01 0.11 25.77
N GLN A 324 -7.71 0.17 24.62
CA GLN A 324 -8.03 1.43 23.95
C GLN A 324 -9.00 2.29 24.76
N LEU A 325 -10.01 1.70 25.39
CA LEU A 325 -10.95 2.44 26.24
C LEU A 325 -10.25 2.98 27.49
N LEU A 326 -9.34 2.19 28.08
CA LEU A 326 -8.52 2.64 29.21
C LEU A 326 -7.56 3.76 28.81
N GLU A 327 -6.96 3.67 27.62
CA GLU A 327 -6.13 4.73 27.05
C GLU A 327 -6.90 6.03 26.95
N SER A 328 -8.10 5.99 26.38
CA SER A 328 -8.95 7.17 26.23
C SER A 328 -9.37 7.75 27.57
N LEU A 329 -9.74 6.90 28.53
CA LEU A 329 -10.17 7.32 29.85
C LEU A 329 -9.03 7.99 30.64
N LEU A 330 -7.85 7.36 30.64
CA LEU A 330 -6.65 7.94 31.24
C LEU A 330 -6.20 9.20 30.49
N GLY A 331 -6.40 9.23 29.19
CA GLY A 331 -6.11 10.38 28.34
C GLY A 331 -6.88 11.64 28.75
N ILE A 332 -8.15 11.52 29.17
CA ILE A 332 -8.94 12.64 29.67
C ILE A 332 -8.28 13.22 30.95
N GLU A 333 -7.87 12.34 31.87
CA GLU A 333 -7.15 12.78 33.10
C GLU A 333 -5.83 13.47 32.74
N CYS A 334 -5.09 12.94 31.77
CA CYS A 334 -3.82 13.48 31.31
C CYS A 334 -3.95 14.89 30.74
N VAL A 335 -5.03 15.17 29.99
CA VAL A 335 -5.32 16.49 29.43
C VAL A 335 -5.65 17.48 30.55
N ASP A 336 -6.49 17.08 31.49
CA ASP A 336 -6.89 17.93 32.62
C ASP A 336 -5.70 18.35 33.51
N LYS A 337 -4.82 17.40 33.81
CA LYS A 337 -3.66 17.61 34.67
C LYS A 337 -2.38 18.02 33.97
N ALA A 338 -2.40 18.15 32.64
CA ALA A 338 -1.23 18.43 31.81
C ALA A 338 -0.06 17.46 32.06
N MET A 339 -0.36 16.17 32.17
CA MET A 339 0.61 15.11 32.47
C MET A 339 0.56 14.00 31.41
N HIS A 340 1.61 13.16 31.38
CA HIS A 340 1.59 11.93 30.61
C HIS A 340 1.14 10.76 31.51
N GLY A 341 0.25 9.94 30.98
CA GLY A 341 -0.24 8.73 31.63
C GLY A 341 0.73 7.55 31.43
N ASP A 342 0.77 6.70 32.44
CA ASP A 342 1.49 5.44 32.38
C ASP A 342 0.53 4.30 31.99
N GLY A 343 0.71 3.76 30.81
CA GLY A 343 -0.04 2.63 30.26
C GLY A 343 0.76 1.33 30.26
N THR A 344 1.81 1.23 31.08
CA THR A 344 2.64 0.01 31.16
C THR A 344 1.77 -1.19 31.58
N PRO A 345 1.89 -2.34 30.91
CA PRO A 345 1.12 -3.54 31.24
C PRO A 345 1.50 -4.08 32.62
N PHE A 346 0.59 -4.83 33.24
CA PHE A 346 0.76 -5.49 34.55
C PHE A 346 0.96 -4.54 35.74
N THR A 347 0.63 -3.26 35.59
CA THR A 347 0.61 -2.30 36.69
C THR A 347 -0.72 -2.37 37.46
N ASN A 348 -0.72 -1.91 38.72
CA ASN A 348 -1.90 -1.92 39.60
C ASN A 348 -2.90 -0.77 39.31
N ILE A 349 -2.92 -0.25 38.09
CA ILE A 349 -3.87 0.79 37.68
C ILE A 349 -5.21 0.13 37.37
N SER A 350 -6.21 0.31 38.26
CA SER A 350 -7.56 -0.19 38.01
C SER A 350 -8.45 0.88 37.39
N VAL A 351 -9.51 0.43 36.70
CA VAL A 351 -10.55 1.31 36.14
C VAL A 351 -11.15 2.21 37.22
N ASP A 352 -11.42 1.66 38.41
CA ASP A 352 -12.01 2.38 39.53
C ASP A 352 -11.07 3.49 40.04
N THR A 353 -9.77 3.28 39.99
CA THR A 353 -8.78 4.31 40.36
C THR A 353 -8.84 5.50 39.40
N ILE A 354 -8.87 5.25 38.08
CA ILE A 354 -8.98 6.30 37.05
C ILE A 354 -10.34 7.00 37.18
N ALA A 355 -11.41 6.22 37.30
CA ALA A 355 -12.78 6.72 37.40
C ALA A 355 -12.95 7.66 38.60
N SER A 356 -12.43 7.30 39.78
CA SER A 356 -12.50 8.14 40.98
C SER A 356 -11.68 9.43 40.86
N ARG A 357 -10.60 9.42 40.06
CA ARG A 357 -9.79 10.61 39.76
C ARG A 357 -10.53 11.57 38.82
N LEU A 358 -11.18 11.01 37.78
CA LEU A 358 -12.00 11.80 36.84
C LEU A 358 -13.18 12.48 37.55
N GLU A 359 -13.88 11.76 38.43
CA GLU A 359 -14.99 12.32 39.21
C GLU A 359 -14.53 13.49 40.08
N LYS A 360 -13.35 13.43 40.70
CA LYS A 360 -12.74 14.52 41.47
C LYS A 360 -12.42 15.74 40.60
N SER A 361 -12.09 15.54 39.33
CA SER A 361 -11.84 16.62 38.35
C SER A 361 -13.12 17.18 37.72
N GLY A 362 -14.29 16.65 38.08
CA GLY A 362 -15.58 17.12 37.57
C GLY A 362 -16.03 16.53 36.25
N TYR A 363 -15.31 15.51 35.74
CA TYR A 363 -15.71 14.75 34.56
C TYR A 363 -16.63 13.59 34.93
N ASP A 364 -17.29 13.02 33.91
CA ASP A 364 -18.04 11.78 34.08
C ASP A 364 -17.10 10.64 34.47
N LYS A 365 -17.53 9.81 35.41
CA LYS A 365 -16.76 8.69 35.94
C LYS A 365 -16.22 7.72 34.89
N TYR A 366 -16.97 7.53 33.82
CA TYR A 366 -16.65 6.60 32.74
C TYR A 366 -16.40 7.31 31.40
N GLY A 367 -16.16 8.61 31.38
CA GLY A 367 -15.85 9.38 30.17
C GLY A 367 -17.04 9.56 29.22
N GLU A 368 -18.26 9.39 29.74
CA GLU A 368 -19.46 9.57 28.94
C GLU A 368 -19.80 11.05 28.81
N THR A 369 -20.01 11.51 27.59
CA THR A 369 -20.30 12.89 27.24
C THR A 369 -21.67 13.00 26.57
N GLN A 370 -22.45 14.03 26.96
CA GLN A 370 -23.68 14.34 26.27
C GLN A 370 -23.39 15.08 24.99
N LEU A 371 -23.83 14.50 23.85
CA LEU A 371 -23.65 15.09 22.53
C LEU A 371 -24.98 15.61 21.96
N TYR A 372 -24.86 16.57 21.05
CA TYR A 372 -25.92 17.13 20.22
C TYR A 372 -25.66 16.83 18.76
N SER A 373 -26.71 16.53 18.01
CA SER A 373 -26.59 16.29 16.57
C SER A 373 -26.24 17.57 15.81
N GLY A 374 -25.19 17.57 15.01
CA GLY A 374 -24.81 18.72 14.18
C GLY A 374 -25.88 19.10 13.16
N GLU A 375 -26.59 18.12 12.59
CA GLU A 375 -27.62 18.37 11.56
C GLU A 375 -28.93 18.94 12.13
N THR A 376 -29.35 18.41 13.28
CA THR A 376 -30.68 18.78 13.84
C THR A 376 -30.61 19.70 15.05
N GLY A 377 -29.43 19.86 15.64
CA GLY A 377 -29.24 20.58 16.90
C GLY A 377 -29.88 19.91 18.13
N LYS A 378 -30.50 18.75 17.94
CA LYS A 378 -31.18 18.03 19.02
C LYS A 378 -30.17 17.27 19.88
N LYS A 379 -30.48 17.24 21.19
CA LYS A 379 -29.74 16.43 22.15
C LYS A 379 -29.90 14.96 21.82
N LEU A 380 -28.79 14.21 21.79
CA LEU A 380 -28.83 12.75 21.64
C LEU A 380 -29.43 12.11 22.90
N THR A 381 -30.16 11.03 22.71
CA THR A 381 -30.85 10.34 23.80
C THR A 381 -29.92 9.62 24.77
N THR A 382 -28.74 9.22 24.27
CA THR A 382 -27.72 8.52 25.04
C THR A 382 -26.47 9.37 25.19
N LYS A 383 -25.76 9.19 26.30
CA LYS A 383 -24.42 9.70 26.46
C LYS A 383 -23.48 8.83 25.63
N ILE A 384 -22.42 9.41 25.10
CA ILE A 384 -21.45 8.76 24.21
C ILE A 384 -20.08 8.85 24.87
N PHE A 385 -19.37 7.71 24.88
CA PHE A 385 -17.98 7.67 25.33
C PHE A 385 -17.11 8.48 24.36
N MET A 386 -16.40 9.46 24.86
CA MET A 386 -15.54 10.33 24.05
C MET A 386 -14.26 10.67 24.82
N GLY A 387 -13.12 10.52 24.17
CA GLY A 387 -11.83 10.84 24.79
C GLY A 387 -10.67 10.86 23.78
N PRO A 388 -9.52 11.39 24.20
CA PRO A 388 -8.32 11.41 23.37
C PRO A 388 -7.71 10.01 23.28
N THR A 389 -7.36 9.59 22.06
CA THR A 389 -6.70 8.32 21.78
C THR A 389 -5.62 8.53 20.74
N PHE A 390 -4.52 7.80 20.83
CA PHE A 390 -3.46 7.87 19.85
C PHE A 390 -3.76 6.99 18.64
N TYR A 391 -3.75 7.59 17.45
CA TYR A 391 -3.99 6.90 16.19
C TYR A 391 -2.81 7.03 15.25
N GLN A 392 -2.62 5.99 14.43
CA GLN A 392 -1.55 5.87 13.46
C GLN A 392 -2.16 5.82 12.06
N ARG A 393 -1.61 6.57 11.11
CA ARG A 393 -1.90 6.41 9.70
C ARG A 393 -0.98 5.34 9.12
N LEU A 394 -1.55 4.34 8.46
CA LEU A 394 -0.79 3.27 7.84
C LEU A 394 -0.43 3.63 6.39
N LYS A 395 0.68 3.08 5.88
CA LYS A 395 1.16 3.32 4.51
C LYS A 395 0.24 2.82 3.40
N HIS A 396 -0.81 2.07 3.74
CA HIS A 396 -1.80 1.55 2.78
C HIS A 396 -2.84 2.62 2.46
N MET A 397 -2.59 3.39 1.41
CA MET A 397 -3.48 4.44 0.92
C MET A 397 -4.23 3.96 -0.32
N VAL A 398 -5.44 4.46 -0.52
CA VAL A 398 -6.29 4.08 -1.65
C VAL A 398 -5.68 4.50 -2.98
N ASP A 399 -5.02 5.66 -3.04
CA ASP A 399 -4.38 6.18 -4.25
C ASP A 399 -3.32 5.23 -4.81
N ASP A 400 -2.63 4.50 -3.94
CA ASP A 400 -1.62 3.51 -4.35
C ASP A 400 -2.23 2.19 -4.82
N LYS A 401 -3.50 1.94 -4.54
CA LYS A 401 -4.22 0.68 -4.85
C LYS A 401 -5.28 0.83 -5.91
N PHE A 402 -5.77 2.04 -6.14
CA PHE A 402 -6.76 2.32 -7.18
C PHE A 402 -6.19 1.96 -8.55
N HIS A 403 -6.95 1.15 -9.29
CA HIS A 403 -6.59 0.75 -10.64
C HIS A 403 -7.83 0.58 -11.50
N ALA A 404 -7.79 1.14 -12.71
CA ALA A 404 -8.81 0.99 -13.72
C ALA A 404 -8.15 0.83 -15.09
N ARG A 405 -8.74 0.01 -15.94
CA ARG A 405 -8.29 -0.20 -17.31
C ARG A 405 -9.49 -0.37 -18.24
N SER A 406 -9.47 0.30 -19.37
CA SER A 406 -10.35 0.01 -20.50
C SER A 406 -9.60 -0.79 -21.58
N THR A 407 -8.63 -0.17 -22.23
CA THR A 407 -7.71 -0.78 -23.19
C THR A 407 -6.30 -0.35 -22.81
N GLY A 408 -5.31 -1.19 -23.07
CA GLY A 408 -3.94 -0.89 -22.69
C GLY A 408 -2.92 -1.90 -23.25
N PRO A 409 -1.70 -1.94 -22.74
CA PRO A 409 -0.62 -2.78 -23.26
C PRO A 409 -0.94 -4.27 -23.15
N MET A 410 -0.49 -5.01 -24.14
CA MET A 410 -0.63 -6.46 -24.26
C MET A 410 0.73 -7.15 -24.13
N VAL A 411 0.73 -8.36 -23.59
CA VAL A 411 1.92 -9.22 -23.57
C VAL A 411 2.25 -9.69 -25.00
N GLN A 412 3.48 -9.57 -25.42
CA GLN A 412 3.88 -9.88 -26.80
C GLN A 412 3.66 -11.36 -27.18
N MET A 413 3.95 -12.29 -26.29
CA MET A 413 3.85 -13.72 -26.55
C MET A 413 2.40 -14.22 -26.64
N THR A 414 1.59 -13.93 -25.64
CA THR A 414 0.22 -14.43 -25.52
C THR A 414 -0.81 -13.49 -26.09
N ARG A 415 -0.45 -12.24 -26.34
CA ARG A 415 -1.35 -11.13 -26.72
C ARG A 415 -2.52 -10.92 -25.76
N GLN A 416 -2.36 -11.37 -24.54
CA GLN A 416 -3.29 -11.09 -23.46
C GLN A 416 -2.95 -9.75 -22.80
N PRO A 417 -3.91 -9.08 -22.13
CA PRO A 417 -3.62 -7.89 -21.33
C PRO A 417 -2.46 -8.13 -20.36
N SER A 418 -1.56 -7.16 -20.24
CA SER A 418 -0.48 -7.22 -19.25
C SER A 418 -1.05 -7.34 -17.84
N GLU A 419 -0.27 -7.85 -16.89
CA GLU A 419 -0.64 -8.01 -15.50
C GLU A 419 0.01 -6.90 -14.63
N GLY A 420 -0.73 -6.45 -13.64
CA GLY A 420 -0.25 -5.52 -12.62
C GLY A 420 -0.53 -4.04 -12.92
N ARG A 421 -0.84 -3.30 -11.86
CA ARG A 421 -1.16 -1.87 -11.90
C ARG A 421 -0.04 -1.01 -12.50
N SER A 422 1.22 -1.34 -12.21
CA SER A 422 2.39 -0.60 -12.70
C SER A 422 2.59 -0.68 -14.21
N ARG A 423 1.98 -1.67 -14.86
CA ARG A 423 2.04 -1.90 -16.32
C ARG A 423 0.73 -1.53 -17.01
N ASP A 424 -0.15 -0.82 -16.33
CA ASP A 424 -1.51 -0.56 -16.82
C ASP A 424 -2.23 -1.85 -17.26
N GLY A 425 -2.09 -2.88 -16.41
CA GLY A 425 -2.56 -4.22 -16.68
C GLY A 425 -4.05 -4.42 -16.44
N GLY A 426 -4.57 -5.54 -16.94
CA GLY A 426 -5.96 -5.95 -16.73
C GLY A 426 -6.18 -6.60 -15.36
N LEU A 427 -7.46 -6.75 -15.02
CA LEU A 427 -7.89 -7.53 -13.88
C LEU A 427 -7.98 -9.01 -14.29
N ARG A 428 -7.45 -9.89 -13.45
CA ARG A 428 -7.47 -11.32 -13.73
C ARG A 428 -8.86 -11.91 -13.48
N MET A 429 -9.43 -12.56 -14.51
CA MET A 429 -10.56 -13.46 -14.36
C MET A 429 -10.00 -14.85 -14.03
N GLY A 430 -10.04 -15.23 -12.76
CA GLY A 430 -9.52 -16.51 -12.29
C GLY A 430 -10.41 -17.70 -12.67
N GLU A 431 -9.95 -18.91 -12.37
CA GLU A 431 -10.67 -20.15 -12.66
C GLU A 431 -11.95 -20.27 -11.82
N MET A 432 -11.93 -19.80 -10.56
CA MET A 432 -13.12 -19.80 -9.68
C MET A 432 -14.20 -18.83 -10.20
N GLU A 433 -13.81 -17.67 -10.73
CA GLU A 433 -14.73 -16.71 -11.36
C GLU A 433 -15.34 -17.29 -12.64
N ARG A 434 -14.57 -18.06 -13.43
CA ARG A 434 -15.09 -18.83 -14.57
C ARG A 434 -16.15 -19.82 -14.12
N ASP A 435 -15.90 -20.59 -13.06
CA ASP A 435 -16.83 -21.57 -12.52
C ASP A 435 -18.16 -20.93 -12.10
N CYS A 436 -18.08 -19.73 -11.51
CA CYS A 436 -19.26 -18.94 -11.18
C CYS A 436 -20.07 -18.56 -12.44
N LEU A 437 -19.41 -18.12 -13.51
CA LEU A 437 -20.06 -17.78 -14.79
C LEU A 437 -20.70 -19.02 -15.44
N LEU A 438 -20.04 -20.17 -15.36
CA LEU A 438 -20.57 -21.43 -15.86
C LEU A 438 -21.86 -21.82 -15.13
N SER A 439 -21.88 -21.69 -13.79
CA SER A 439 -23.06 -22.02 -12.97
C SER A 439 -24.26 -21.12 -13.30
N HIS A 440 -24.02 -19.87 -13.69
CA HIS A 440 -25.07 -18.93 -14.13
C HIS A 440 -25.54 -19.16 -15.56
N GLY A 441 -24.83 -19.93 -16.38
CA GLY A 441 -25.18 -20.22 -17.77
C GLY A 441 -25.03 -19.01 -18.72
N VAL A 442 -24.21 -18.02 -18.38
CA VAL A 442 -24.03 -16.77 -19.15
C VAL A 442 -22.96 -16.94 -20.24
N SER A 443 -23.18 -17.83 -21.20
CA SER A 443 -22.21 -18.23 -22.23
C SER A 443 -21.73 -17.06 -23.10
N GLN A 444 -22.64 -16.16 -23.50
CA GLN A 444 -22.29 -15.02 -24.34
C GLN A 444 -21.39 -14.02 -23.60
N PHE A 445 -21.67 -13.74 -22.32
CA PHE A 445 -20.82 -12.89 -21.49
C PHE A 445 -19.44 -13.53 -21.28
N GLN A 446 -19.41 -14.85 -21.09
CA GLN A 446 -18.16 -15.59 -20.95
C GLN A 446 -17.32 -15.49 -22.23
N LYS A 447 -17.93 -15.65 -23.41
CA LYS A 447 -17.26 -15.45 -24.71
C LYS A 447 -16.69 -14.05 -24.85
N GLU A 448 -17.46 -13.02 -24.51
CA GLU A 448 -16.98 -11.63 -24.54
C GLU A 448 -15.75 -11.44 -23.63
N LYS A 449 -15.82 -11.90 -22.39
CA LYS A 449 -14.74 -11.73 -21.40
C LYS A 449 -13.46 -12.47 -21.76
N PHE A 450 -13.56 -13.72 -22.24
CA PHE A 450 -12.39 -14.54 -22.52
C PHE A 450 -11.85 -14.40 -23.94
N MET A 451 -12.59 -13.80 -24.86
CA MET A 451 -12.12 -13.58 -26.23
C MET A 451 -12.05 -12.09 -26.58
N GLU A 452 -13.18 -11.40 -26.67
CA GLU A 452 -13.24 -10.06 -27.25
C GLU A 452 -12.51 -9.02 -26.44
N LEU A 453 -12.62 -9.08 -25.11
CA LEU A 453 -11.91 -8.19 -24.17
C LEU A 453 -10.52 -8.68 -23.77
N SER A 454 -10.07 -9.83 -24.27
CA SER A 454 -8.77 -10.41 -23.97
C SER A 454 -7.91 -10.52 -25.23
N ASP A 455 -7.86 -11.70 -25.84
CA ASP A 455 -6.92 -12.05 -26.92
C ASP A 455 -7.60 -12.59 -28.17
N ASN A 456 -8.71 -12.00 -28.58
CA ASN A 456 -9.41 -12.36 -29.81
C ASN A 456 -8.49 -12.26 -31.03
N PHE A 457 -8.41 -13.34 -31.79
CA PHE A 457 -7.60 -13.43 -32.99
C PHE A 457 -8.30 -14.21 -34.08
N THR A 458 -8.11 -13.78 -35.32
CA THR A 458 -8.65 -14.45 -36.49
C THR A 458 -7.62 -15.41 -37.08
N VAL A 459 -7.97 -16.67 -37.20
CA VAL A 459 -7.18 -17.69 -37.89
C VAL A 459 -7.90 -18.13 -39.14
N PHE A 460 -7.11 -18.55 -40.13
CA PHE A 460 -7.59 -19.12 -41.38
C PHE A 460 -7.20 -20.59 -41.41
N THR A 461 -8.14 -21.43 -41.78
CA THR A 461 -7.89 -22.89 -41.90
C THR A 461 -8.26 -23.36 -43.29
N ASN A 462 -7.57 -24.37 -43.81
CA ASN A 462 -7.91 -25.07 -45.02
C ASN A 462 -8.94 -26.19 -44.73
N SER A 463 -9.42 -26.86 -45.77
CA SER A 463 -10.34 -27.99 -45.67
C SER A 463 -9.81 -29.17 -44.82
N GLU A 464 -8.50 -29.29 -44.63
CA GLU A 464 -7.87 -30.31 -43.80
C GLU A 464 -7.76 -29.88 -42.32
N GLY A 465 -8.22 -28.69 -41.94
CA GLY A 465 -8.13 -28.14 -40.59
C GLY A 465 -6.75 -27.61 -40.21
N MET A 466 -5.86 -27.42 -41.17
CA MET A 466 -4.53 -26.83 -40.96
C MET A 466 -4.61 -25.31 -41.00
N MET A 467 -3.84 -24.64 -40.14
CA MET A 467 -3.79 -23.17 -40.15
C MET A 467 -3.01 -22.65 -41.36
N CYS A 468 -3.59 -21.68 -42.04
CA CYS A 468 -3.05 -21.01 -43.21
C CYS A 468 -2.61 -19.59 -42.90
N SER A 469 -1.58 -19.10 -43.58
CA SER A 469 -1.23 -17.68 -43.55
C SER A 469 -1.88 -16.98 -44.73
N VAL A 470 -2.75 -16.00 -44.43
CA VAL A 470 -3.45 -15.19 -45.45
C VAL A 470 -2.99 -13.74 -45.36
N ASN A 471 -2.47 -13.21 -46.45
CA ASN A 471 -2.18 -11.81 -46.60
C ASN A 471 -3.29 -11.15 -47.43
N LYS A 472 -4.30 -10.56 -46.75
CA LYS A 472 -5.43 -9.92 -47.40
C LYS A 472 -5.04 -8.76 -48.35
N LYS A 473 -3.94 -8.04 -48.07
CA LYS A 473 -3.45 -6.93 -48.90
C LYS A 473 -2.80 -7.39 -50.22
N ALA A 474 -2.17 -8.53 -50.20
CA ALA A 474 -1.47 -9.07 -51.37
C ALA A 474 -2.23 -10.20 -52.06
N ASN A 475 -3.43 -10.55 -51.62
CA ASN A 475 -4.23 -11.70 -52.07
C ASN A 475 -3.42 -13.02 -52.08
N LEU A 476 -2.47 -13.16 -51.18
CA LEU A 476 -1.60 -14.33 -51.07
C LEU A 476 -2.07 -15.24 -49.94
N VAL A 477 -2.26 -16.50 -50.24
CA VAL A 477 -2.55 -17.55 -49.28
C VAL A 477 -1.38 -18.52 -49.30
N LYS A 478 -0.78 -18.79 -48.13
CA LYS A 478 0.23 -19.85 -47.95
C LYS A 478 -0.37 -20.93 -47.08
N SER A 479 -0.69 -22.07 -47.67
CA SER A 479 -1.17 -23.26 -47.01
C SER A 479 -0.08 -24.31 -47.02
N PHE A 480 0.13 -25.03 -45.92
CA PHE A 480 0.97 -26.23 -45.87
C PHE A 480 0.08 -27.44 -46.14
N SER A 481 -0.27 -27.68 -47.40
CA SER A 481 -0.92 -28.92 -47.81
C SER A 481 0.09 -29.88 -48.41
N SER A 482 -0.04 -31.16 -48.11
CA SER A 482 0.80 -32.22 -48.70
C SER A 482 0.40 -32.61 -50.12
N LYS A 483 -0.67 -32.02 -50.66
CA LYS A 483 -1.19 -32.25 -52.01
C LYS A 483 -0.98 -31.02 -52.87
N ASN A 484 -0.69 -31.26 -54.12
CA ASN A 484 -0.32 -30.30 -55.15
C ASN A 484 -1.11 -28.98 -55.12
N ASP A 485 -0.42 -27.88 -55.48
CA ASP A 485 -0.88 -26.48 -55.42
C ASP A 485 -2.22 -26.18 -56.14
N GLU A 486 -2.87 -27.14 -56.81
CA GLU A 486 -4.11 -27.01 -57.55
C GLU A 486 -5.36 -27.16 -56.66
N ASP A 487 -5.29 -27.86 -55.54
CA ASP A 487 -6.37 -27.95 -54.54
C ASP A 487 -6.22 -26.89 -53.44
N LYS A 488 -6.43 -25.62 -53.82
CA LYS A 488 -6.73 -24.54 -52.86
C LYS A 488 -8.13 -24.77 -52.31
N GLY A 489 -8.27 -25.71 -51.40
CA GLY A 489 -9.53 -25.99 -50.71
C GLY A 489 -10.12 -24.73 -50.11
N THR A 490 -11.41 -24.75 -49.84
CA THR A 490 -12.16 -23.65 -49.21
C THR A 490 -11.45 -23.19 -47.92
N ILE A 491 -11.14 -21.89 -47.86
CA ILE A 491 -10.50 -21.29 -46.68
C ILE A 491 -11.60 -20.75 -45.80
N SER A 492 -11.63 -21.20 -44.56
CA SER A 492 -12.56 -20.78 -43.55
C SER A 492 -11.89 -19.81 -42.56
N GLU A 493 -12.63 -18.76 -42.18
CA GLU A 493 -12.18 -17.76 -41.20
C GLU A 493 -12.79 -18.08 -39.83
N HIS A 494 -11.97 -18.25 -38.81
CA HIS A 494 -12.39 -18.57 -37.46
C HIS A 494 -11.81 -17.58 -36.45
N ARG A 495 -12.60 -17.24 -35.45
CA ARG A 495 -12.18 -16.44 -34.31
C ARG A 495 -11.87 -17.34 -33.13
N ILE A 496 -10.63 -17.35 -32.68
CA ILE A 496 -10.16 -18.12 -31.51
C ILE A 496 -9.28 -17.23 -30.62
N PRO A 497 -9.12 -17.56 -29.33
CA PRO A 497 -8.15 -16.90 -28.49
C PRO A 497 -6.73 -17.08 -29.03
N TYR A 498 -5.92 -16.01 -29.01
CA TYR A 498 -4.53 -16.10 -29.51
C TYR A 498 -3.69 -17.11 -28.72
N ALA A 499 -3.92 -17.23 -27.40
CA ALA A 499 -3.26 -18.24 -26.57
C ALA A 499 -3.54 -19.66 -27.07
N THR A 500 -4.75 -19.96 -27.54
CA THR A 500 -5.09 -21.24 -28.16
C THR A 500 -4.31 -21.45 -29.45
N LYS A 501 -4.22 -20.42 -30.30
CA LYS A 501 -3.40 -20.47 -31.52
C LYS A 501 -1.93 -20.76 -31.20
N LEU A 502 -1.37 -20.07 -30.19
CA LEU A 502 0.00 -20.27 -29.75
C LEU A 502 0.22 -21.71 -29.28
N PHE A 503 -0.68 -22.22 -28.45
CA PHE A 503 -0.64 -23.59 -27.97
C PHE A 503 -0.66 -24.62 -29.10
N LEU A 504 -1.51 -24.44 -30.11
CA LEU A 504 -1.57 -25.32 -31.26
C LEU A 504 -0.26 -25.29 -32.07
N HIS A 505 0.38 -24.12 -32.22
CA HIS A 505 1.68 -24.01 -32.87
C HIS A 505 2.80 -24.68 -32.06
N GLU A 506 2.78 -24.54 -30.73
CA GLU A 506 3.73 -25.22 -29.85
C GLU A 506 3.60 -26.74 -29.95
N LEU A 507 2.39 -27.28 -29.98
CA LEU A 507 2.16 -28.72 -30.24
C LEU A 507 2.74 -29.16 -31.59
N GLN A 508 2.56 -28.35 -32.64
CA GLN A 508 3.14 -28.66 -33.95
C GLN A 508 4.66 -28.69 -33.92
N THR A 509 5.31 -27.81 -33.15
CA THR A 509 6.78 -27.87 -32.99
C THR A 509 7.24 -29.13 -32.26
N MET A 510 6.40 -29.72 -31.43
CA MET A 510 6.66 -31.01 -30.75
C MET A 510 6.36 -32.23 -31.64
N GLY A 511 5.93 -32.03 -32.90
CA GLY A 511 5.56 -33.09 -33.81
C GLY A 511 4.13 -33.60 -33.70
N ILE A 512 3.27 -32.90 -32.94
CA ILE A 512 1.85 -33.23 -32.79
C ILE A 512 1.04 -32.43 -33.79
N ALA A 513 0.37 -33.08 -34.74
CA ALA A 513 -0.44 -32.45 -35.78
C ALA A 513 -1.84 -32.11 -35.21
N ALA A 514 -1.94 -30.95 -34.52
CA ALA A 514 -3.23 -30.44 -34.08
C ALA A 514 -3.99 -29.82 -35.26
N ARG A 515 -5.25 -30.19 -35.45
CA ARG A 515 -6.12 -29.71 -36.53
C ARG A 515 -7.44 -29.24 -35.98
N LEU A 516 -8.00 -28.16 -36.59
CA LEU A 516 -9.32 -27.68 -36.31
C LEU A 516 -10.32 -28.33 -37.28
N GLN A 517 -11.28 -29.07 -36.73
CA GLN A 517 -12.32 -29.65 -37.56
C GLN A 517 -13.33 -28.58 -37.92
N VAL A 518 -13.50 -28.32 -39.23
CA VAL A 518 -14.47 -27.37 -39.74
C VAL A 518 -15.72 -28.13 -40.14
N VAL A 519 -16.86 -27.76 -39.59
CA VAL A 519 -18.18 -28.33 -39.93
C VAL A 519 -19.01 -27.21 -40.56
N ASP A 520 -19.59 -27.50 -41.70
CA ASP A 520 -20.52 -26.55 -42.33
C ASP A 520 -21.83 -26.45 -41.54
N GLU A 521 -22.31 -25.23 -41.30
CA GLU A 521 -23.55 -24.98 -40.53
C GLU A 521 -24.79 -25.70 -41.10
N ASN A 522 -24.75 -26.11 -42.38
CA ASN A 522 -25.84 -26.77 -43.06
C ASN A 522 -25.77 -28.29 -43.07
N GLU A 523 -24.72 -28.92 -42.52
CA GLU A 523 -24.68 -30.35 -42.37
C GLU A 523 -25.34 -30.78 -41.04
N PRO A 524 -26.31 -31.71 -41.09
CA PRO A 524 -26.93 -32.23 -39.85
C PRO A 524 -25.84 -32.93 -39.04
N GLN A 525 -25.71 -32.49 -37.80
CA GLN A 525 -24.84 -33.16 -36.83
C GLN A 525 -25.39 -34.59 -36.60
N ASN A 526 -24.71 -35.60 -37.13
CA ASN A 526 -24.95 -37.01 -36.82
C ASN A 526 -24.35 -37.38 -35.45
#